data_01bb29b86c0b032e2dd3ff5d2b3dce57
#
_entry.id   01bb29b86c0b032e2dd3ff5d2b3dce57
#
_cell.length_a   1.000
_cell.length_b   1.000
_cell.length_c   1.000
_cell.angle_alpha   90.00
_cell.angle_beta   90.00
_cell.angle_gamma   90.00
#
_symmetry.space_group_name_H-M   'P 1'
#
loop_
_entity.id
_entity.type
_entity.pdbx_description
1 polymer ?
#
loop_
_entity_poly.entity_id
_entity_poly.type
_entity_poly.pdbx_seq_one_letter_code
_entity_poly.pdbx_strand_id
1 'polypeptide(L)'
;MPIEDVFSIAGRGTVVTGRIERGVIKVGEEIEIIGISDTAKTTCTGVEMFRKFLDEGRAGENCGVLLRGTKREEVQRGQVLAHPGSVKPHTKFEAEVYVLSKDEGGRHTPFFKGYRPQFYFRTTDVTGAVELPSGTEMVMPGDNLSLIHI
;
A
#
# COMPACT_ATOMS: atom_id res chain seq x y z
N MET A 1 2.14 -3.11 7.51
CA MET A 1 1.97 -1.65 7.73
C MET A 1 2.29 -0.93 6.43
N PRO A 2 1.32 -0.35 5.75
CA PRO A 2 1.57 0.54 4.60
C PRO A 2 2.30 1.80 5.06
N ILE A 3 3.31 2.22 4.31
CA ILE A 3 4.14 3.39 4.65
C ILE A 3 3.45 4.66 4.17
N GLU A 4 3.22 5.59 5.09
CA GLU A 4 2.63 6.91 4.82
C GLU A 4 3.69 7.98 4.57
N ASP A 5 4.70 8.05 5.44
CA ASP A 5 5.79 9.01 5.37
C ASP A 5 7.13 8.39 5.74
N VAL A 6 8.20 9.03 5.24
CA VAL A 6 9.58 8.61 5.48
C VAL A 6 10.40 9.81 5.97
N PHE A 7 11.04 9.65 7.11
CA PHE A 7 11.88 10.67 7.74
C PHE A 7 13.29 10.17 7.98
N SER A 8 14.24 11.08 7.95
CA SER A 8 15.60 10.82 8.39
C SER A 8 15.84 11.53 9.72
N ILE A 9 16.27 10.80 10.73
CA ILE A 9 16.59 11.35 12.04
C ILE A 9 18.10 11.27 12.24
N ALA A 10 18.73 12.43 12.45
CA ALA A 10 20.17 12.52 12.69
C ALA A 10 20.57 11.62 13.88
N GLY A 11 21.57 10.76 13.67
CA GLY A 11 22.07 9.82 14.68
C GLY A 11 21.20 8.60 14.96
N ARG A 12 20.03 8.47 14.33
CA ARG A 12 19.12 7.31 14.53
C ARG A 12 18.80 6.54 13.25
N GLY A 13 18.87 7.18 12.08
CA GLY A 13 18.60 6.56 10.78
C GLY A 13 17.24 6.92 10.21
N THR A 14 16.68 6.01 9.43
CA THR A 14 15.41 6.21 8.73
C THR A 14 14.25 5.73 9.57
N VAL A 15 13.22 6.57 9.67
CA VAL A 15 11.94 6.26 10.32
C VAL A 15 10.84 6.29 9.28
N VAL A 16 10.02 5.27 9.26
CA VAL A 16 8.81 5.21 8.43
C VAL A 16 7.58 5.23 9.33
N THR A 17 6.57 5.95 8.93
CA THR A 17 5.31 6.03 9.66
C THR A 17 4.19 5.36 8.89
N GLY A 18 3.21 4.86 9.61
CA GLY A 18 2.02 4.26 9.04
C GLY A 18 1.16 3.60 10.11
N ARG A 19 0.01 3.13 9.66
CA ARG A 19 -0.91 2.36 10.49
C ARG A 19 -0.63 0.87 10.34
N ILE A 20 -0.47 0.18 11.44
CA ILE A 20 -0.38 -1.28 11.44
C ILE A 20 -1.75 -1.86 11.13
N GLU A 21 -1.87 -2.55 10.01
CA GLU A 21 -3.13 -3.14 9.56
C GLU A 21 -3.44 -4.47 10.26
N ARG A 22 -2.41 -5.29 10.45
CA ARG A 22 -2.50 -6.63 11.07
C ARG A 22 -1.24 -6.94 11.87
N GLY A 23 -1.41 -7.75 12.89
CA GLY A 23 -0.30 -8.33 13.66
C GLY A 23 0.35 -7.36 14.63
N VAL A 24 1.57 -7.69 14.99
CA VAL A 24 2.39 -6.98 15.96
C VAL A 24 3.80 -6.84 15.39
N ILE A 25 4.41 -5.68 15.54
CA ILE A 25 5.85 -5.48 15.29
C ILE A 25 6.58 -5.25 16.60
N LYS A 26 7.72 -5.90 16.79
CA LYS A 26 8.56 -5.75 17.96
C LYS A 26 9.94 -5.21 17.60
N VAL A 27 10.52 -4.50 18.54
CA VAL A 27 11.91 -4.07 18.42
C VAL A 27 12.82 -5.29 18.35
N GLY A 28 13.76 -5.29 17.40
CA GLY A 28 14.68 -6.38 17.13
C GLY A 28 14.23 -7.37 16.05
N GLU A 29 12.99 -7.31 15.60
CA GLU A 29 12.50 -8.20 14.53
C GLU A 29 13.03 -7.83 13.15
N GLU A 30 13.33 -8.87 12.35
CA GLU A 30 13.56 -8.72 10.92
C GLU A 30 12.22 -8.45 10.20
N ILE A 31 12.25 -7.48 9.31
CA ILE A 31 11.09 -7.09 8.50
C ILE A 31 11.49 -6.90 7.05
N GLU A 32 10.53 -7.00 6.16
CA GLU A 32 10.69 -6.74 4.72
C GLU A 32 10.00 -5.45 4.32
N ILE A 33 10.64 -4.73 3.40
CA ILE A 33 10.08 -3.57 2.70
C ILE A 33 9.64 -4.05 1.32
N ILE A 34 8.35 -4.04 1.05
CA ILE A 34 7.74 -4.70 -0.10
C ILE A 34 6.98 -3.69 -0.96
N GLY A 35 7.06 -3.87 -2.27
CA GLY A 35 6.32 -3.10 -3.27
C GLY A 35 7.15 -1.99 -3.91
N ILE A 36 6.75 -1.61 -5.12
CA ILE A 36 7.33 -0.55 -5.97
C ILE A 36 8.72 -0.90 -6.50
N SER A 37 9.61 -1.37 -5.66
CA SER A 37 10.97 -1.83 -5.98
C SER A 37 11.20 -3.25 -5.49
N ASP A 38 12.40 -3.76 -5.68
CA ASP A 38 12.78 -5.07 -5.16
C ASP A 38 12.61 -5.14 -3.64
N THR A 39 12.17 -6.29 -3.15
CA THR A 39 12.00 -6.51 -1.72
C THR A 39 13.33 -6.41 -0.99
N ALA A 40 13.38 -5.53 -0.01
CA ALA A 40 14.53 -5.35 0.85
C ALA A 40 14.25 -5.85 2.27
N LYS A 41 15.29 -6.33 2.94
CA LYS A 41 15.23 -6.75 4.34
C LYS A 41 15.88 -5.73 5.24
N THR A 42 15.30 -5.51 6.38
CA THR A 42 15.82 -4.62 7.43
C THR A 42 15.43 -5.13 8.81
N THR A 43 15.88 -4.45 9.84
CA THR A 43 15.52 -4.76 11.23
C THR A 43 14.84 -3.56 11.86
N CYS A 44 13.75 -3.81 12.56
CA CYS A 44 13.10 -2.81 13.40
C CYS A 44 13.98 -2.53 14.61
N THR A 45 14.53 -1.33 14.71
CA THR A 45 15.38 -0.92 15.85
C THR A 45 14.64 -0.07 16.86
N GLY A 46 13.42 0.33 16.58
CA GLY A 46 12.58 1.08 17.49
C GLY A 46 11.18 1.25 16.96
N VAL A 47 10.24 1.35 17.87
CA VAL A 47 8.84 1.69 17.60
C VAL A 47 8.51 2.93 18.42
N GLU A 48 7.92 3.93 17.78
CA GLU A 48 7.55 5.21 18.41
C GLU A 48 6.10 5.56 18.13
N MET A 49 5.39 5.98 19.16
CA MET A 49 4.04 6.50 19.07
C MET A 49 3.88 7.67 20.07
N PHE A 50 3.34 8.81 19.62
CA PHE A 50 3.17 10.02 20.44
C PHE A 50 4.47 10.46 21.17
N ARG A 51 5.61 10.41 20.49
CA ARG A 51 6.94 10.76 21.03
C ARG A 51 7.41 9.84 22.18
N LYS A 52 6.81 8.66 22.31
CA LYS A 52 7.23 7.63 23.26
C LYS A 52 7.77 6.41 22.54
N PHE A 53 8.87 5.88 23.02
CA PHE A 53 9.39 4.60 22.54
C PHE A 53 8.61 3.46 23.18
N LEU A 54 8.28 2.48 22.35
CA LEU A 54 7.55 1.28 22.73
C LEU A 54 8.38 0.05 22.38
N ASP A 55 8.14 -1.04 23.09
CA ASP A 55 8.76 -2.33 22.79
C ASP A 55 8.09 -3.00 21.57
N GLU A 56 6.83 -2.69 21.34
CA GLU A 56 6.04 -3.23 20.23
C GLU A 56 4.96 -2.25 19.75
N GLY A 57 4.52 -2.44 18.50
CA GLY A 57 3.33 -1.79 17.94
C GLY A 57 2.32 -2.83 17.48
N ARG A 58 1.03 -2.55 17.65
CA ARG A 58 -0.10 -3.48 17.39
C ARG A 58 -1.02 -3.00 16.29
N ALA A 59 -1.77 -3.92 15.70
CA ALA A 59 -2.79 -3.64 14.72
C ALA A 59 -3.76 -2.54 15.19
N GLY A 60 -4.03 -1.58 14.32
CA GLY A 60 -4.83 -0.38 14.59
C GLY A 60 -4.04 0.84 15.05
N GLU A 61 -2.81 0.67 15.50
CA GLU A 61 -1.96 1.76 15.95
C GLU A 61 -1.23 2.43 14.79
N ASN A 62 -1.15 3.76 14.86
CA ASN A 62 -0.32 4.56 13.95
C ASN A 62 1.01 4.84 14.64
N CYS A 63 2.09 4.33 14.10
CA CYS A 63 3.41 4.42 14.72
C CYS A 63 4.52 4.72 13.72
N GLY A 64 5.65 5.16 14.25
CA GLY A 64 6.92 5.26 13.56
C GLY A 64 7.78 4.04 13.84
N VAL A 65 8.37 3.47 12.79
CA VAL A 65 9.29 2.32 12.87
C VAL A 65 10.67 2.75 12.41
N LEU A 66 11.67 2.55 13.27
CA LEU A 66 13.06 2.81 12.94
C LEU A 66 13.65 1.61 12.20
N LEU A 67 14.31 1.89 11.08
CA LEU A 67 14.88 0.88 10.20
C LEU A 67 16.42 0.89 10.28
N ARG A 68 17.01 -0.29 10.51
CA ARG A 68 18.46 -0.43 10.57
C ARG A 68 19.07 -0.38 9.16
N GLY A 69 20.09 0.46 8.98
CA GLY A 69 20.93 0.47 7.78
C GLY A 69 20.18 0.84 6.48
N THR A 70 18.96 1.30 6.58
CA THR A 70 18.13 1.71 5.43
C THR A 70 18.23 3.21 5.26
N LYS A 71 18.63 3.66 4.07
CA LYS A 71 18.65 5.09 3.75
C LYS A 71 17.25 5.57 3.38
N ARG A 72 17.02 6.87 3.56
CA ARG A 72 15.72 7.47 3.25
C ARG A 72 15.30 7.28 1.79
N GLU A 73 16.23 7.35 0.86
CA GLU A 73 16.00 7.17 -0.58
C GLU A 73 15.72 5.71 -1.00
N GLU A 74 15.97 4.75 -0.12
CA GLU A 74 15.69 3.32 -0.34
C GLU A 74 14.25 2.91 0.03
N VAL A 75 13.52 3.81 0.65
CA VAL A 75 12.15 3.59 1.12
C VAL A 75 11.26 4.73 0.68
N GLN A 76 10.03 4.41 0.30
CA GLN A 76 9.08 5.44 -0.12
C GLN A 76 7.66 5.12 0.32
N ARG A 77 6.84 6.16 0.35
CA ARG A 77 5.40 6.04 0.57
C ARG A 77 4.80 5.02 -0.40
N GLY A 78 3.87 4.21 0.10
CA GLY A 78 3.18 3.21 -0.69
C GLY A 78 3.79 1.82 -0.61
N GLN A 79 5.05 1.70 -0.20
CA GLN A 79 5.63 0.41 0.17
C GLN A 79 5.02 -0.10 1.47
N VAL A 80 5.19 -1.38 1.74
CA VAL A 80 4.62 -2.06 2.92
C VAL A 80 5.74 -2.69 3.75
N LEU A 81 5.73 -2.43 5.04
CA LEU A 81 6.50 -3.21 6.00
C LEU A 81 5.72 -4.46 6.40
N ALA A 82 6.36 -5.61 6.32
CA ALA A 82 5.76 -6.89 6.68
C ALA A 82 6.79 -7.84 7.29
N HIS A 83 6.30 -8.84 8.02
CA HIS A 83 7.15 -9.96 8.44
C HIS A 83 7.68 -10.72 7.23
N PRO A 84 8.90 -11.25 7.28
CA PRO A 84 9.50 -11.97 6.17
C PRO A 84 8.58 -13.06 5.62
N GLY A 85 8.36 -13.04 4.29
CA GLY A 85 7.56 -14.02 3.58
C GLY A 85 6.04 -13.94 3.79
N SER A 86 5.54 -12.98 4.56
CA SER A 86 4.10 -12.88 4.86
C SER A 86 3.28 -12.19 3.77
N VAL A 87 3.91 -11.36 2.96
CA VAL A 87 3.28 -10.58 1.88
C VAL A 87 4.12 -10.68 0.62
N LYS A 88 3.47 -10.75 -0.53
CA LYS A 88 4.13 -10.71 -1.84
C LYS A 88 3.56 -9.56 -2.68
N PRO A 89 4.40 -8.88 -3.50
CA PRO A 89 3.91 -7.89 -4.44
C PRO A 89 3.18 -8.59 -5.60
N HIS A 90 2.14 -7.95 -6.11
CA HIS A 90 1.37 -8.42 -7.26
C HIS A 90 1.28 -7.31 -8.30
N THR A 91 1.39 -7.70 -9.57
CA THR A 91 1.25 -6.78 -10.72
C THR A 91 -0.08 -6.95 -11.44
N LYS A 92 -0.79 -8.04 -11.15
CA LYS A 92 -2.11 -8.34 -11.70
C LYS A 92 -3.05 -8.78 -10.60
N PHE A 93 -4.28 -8.35 -10.66
CA PHE A 93 -5.33 -8.75 -9.72
C PHE A 93 -6.71 -8.70 -10.38
N GLU A 94 -7.65 -9.39 -9.77
CA GLU A 94 -9.06 -9.38 -10.14
C GLU A 94 -9.85 -8.64 -9.06
N ALA A 95 -10.84 -7.88 -9.48
CA ALA A 95 -11.68 -7.13 -8.55
C ALA A 95 -13.14 -7.08 -9.01
N GLU A 96 -14.03 -7.05 -8.04
CA GLU A 96 -15.41 -6.62 -8.24
C GLU A 96 -15.46 -5.11 -8.12
N VAL A 97 -16.03 -4.44 -9.10
CA VAL A 97 -16.07 -2.98 -9.18
C VAL A 97 -17.47 -2.48 -9.39
N TYR A 98 -17.88 -1.57 -8.54
CA TYR A 98 -19.06 -0.74 -8.76
C TYR A 98 -18.64 0.61 -9.34
N VAL A 99 -19.18 0.95 -10.50
CA VAL A 99 -18.87 2.21 -11.16
C VAL A 99 -19.90 3.25 -10.74
N LEU A 100 -19.47 4.24 -9.97
CA LEU A 100 -20.34 5.31 -9.50
C LEU A 100 -21.09 5.99 -10.66
N SER A 101 -22.39 6.15 -10.49
CA SER A 101 -23.23 6.91 -11.41
C SER A 101 -22.96 8.42 -11.33
N LYS A 102 -23.47 9.17 -12.30
CA LYS A 102 -23.37 10.63 -12.32
C LYS A 102 -23.94 11.27 -11.04
N ASP A 103 -25.07 10.78 -10.58
CA ASP A 103 -25.78 11.34 -9.41
C ASP A 103 -25.04 11.07 -8.10
N GLU A 104 -24.18 10.05 -8.08
CA GLU A 104 -23.29 9.72 -6.98
C GLU A 104 -21.94 10.45 -7.04
N GLY A 105 -21.78 11.38 -7.96
CA GLY A 105 -20.52 12.10 -8.18
C GLY A 105 -19.51 11.33 -9.02
N GLY A 106 -19.92 10.27 -9.69
CA GLY A 106 -19.10 9.48 -10.58
C GLY A 106 -18.94 10.08 -11.98
N ARG A 107 -18.41 9.27 -12.87
CA ARG A 107 -18.14 9.69 -14.25
C ARG A 107 -19.46 9.83 -15.07
N HIS A 108 -19.39 10.65 -16.12
CA HIS A 108 -20.51 10.91 -17.00
C HIS A 108 -20.48 10.09 -18.29
N THR A 109 -19.34 9.48 -18.60
CA THR A 109 -19.09 8.78 -19.85
C THR A 109 -18.67 7.34 -19.59
N PRO A 110 -19.00 6.40 -20.49
CA PRO A 110 -18.52 5.03 -20.38
C PRO A 110 -16.99 4.96 -20.54
N PHE A 111 -16.42 3.83 -20.14
CA PHE A 111 -15.05 3.48 -20.49
C PHE A 111 -14.99 2.12 -21.19
N PHE A 112 -13.89 1.90 -21.90
CA PHE A 112 -13.69 0.73 -22.75
C PHE A 112 -12.51 -0.10 -22.27
N LYS A 113 -12.36 -1.30 -22.83
CA LYS A 113 -11.20 -2.16 -22.62
C LYS A 113 -9.90 -1.37 -22.82
N GLY A 114 -8.93 -1.59 -21.93
CA GLY A 114 -7.66 -0.89 -21.97
C GLY A 114 -7.68 0.51 -21.32
N TYR A 115 -8.78 0.92 -20.70
CA TYR A 115 -8.84 2.13 -19.88
C TYR A 115 -7.74 2.08 -18.81
N ARG A 116 -7.04 3.19 -18.61
CA ARG A 116 -5.89 3.29 -17.71
C ARG A 116 -6.11 4.33 -16.62
N PRO A 117 -6.92 4.01 -15.61
CA PRO A 117 -7.12 4.90 -14.47
C PRO A 117 -5.99 4.76 -13.46
N GLN A 118 -6.00 5.63 -12.46
CA GLN A 118 -5.21 5.46 -11.25
C GLN A 118 -6.00 4.64 -10.24
N PHE A 119 -5.33 3.66 -9.66
CA PHE A 119 -5.85 2.81 -8.58
C PHE A 119 -5.20 3.22 -7.28
N TYR A 120 -6.01 3.43 -6.26
CA TYR A 120 -5.56 3.83 -4.94
C TYR A 120 -5.60 2.63 -3.99
N PHE A 121 -4.43 2.25 -3.50
CA PHE A 121 -4.27 1.15 -2.54
C PHE A 121 -3.63 1.67 -1.26
N ARG A 122 -4.39 1.78 -0.21
CA ARG A 122 -3.90 2.30 1.08
C ARG A 122 -3.20 3.65 0.93
N THR A 123 -1.87 3.64 0.87
CA THR A 123 -1.02 4.85 0.85
C THR A 123 -0.39 5.13 -0.51
N THR A 124 -0.67 4.31 -1.51
CA THR A 124 -0.12 4.47 -2.86
C THR A 124 -1.20 4.59 -3.92
N ASP A 125 -0.84 5.15 -5.06
CA ASP A 125 -1.61 5.15 -6.29
C ASP A 125 -0.77 4.54 -7.41
N VAL A 126 -1.42 3.75 -8.26
CA VAL A 126 -0.79 3.06 -9.39
C VAL A 126 -1.66 3.22 -10.63
N THR A 127 -1.04 3.49 -11.75
CA THR A 127 -1.72 3.46 -13.04
C THR A 127 -1.77 2.01 -13.52
N GLY A 128 -2.97 1.51 -13.80
CA GLY A 128 -3.17 0.16 -14.31
C GLY A 128 -4.07 0.14 -15.55
N ALA A 129 -3.96 -0.89 -16.37
CA ALA A 129 -4.85 -1.11 -17.49
C ALA A 129 -6.00 -2.03 -17.08
N VAL A 130 -7.22 -1.62 -17.39
CA VAL A 130 -8.42 -2.41 -17.09
C VAL A 130 -8.66 -3.40 -18.24
N GLU A 131 -8.74 -4.68 -17.90
CA GLU A 131 -9.20 -5.73 -18.80
C GLU A 131 -10.63 -6.12 -18.41
N LEU A 132 -11.56 -6.05 -19.37
CA LEU A 132 -12.95 -6.37 -19.14
C LEU A 132 -13.20 -7.87 -19.38
N PRO A 133 -14.25 -8.44 -18.73
CA PRO A 133 -14.65 -9.82 -18.97
C PRO A 133 -14.99 -10.07 -20.45
N SER A 134 -14.86 -11.31 -20.90
CA SER A 134 -15.23 -11.73 -22.26
C SER A 134 -16.69 -11.36 -22.56
N GLY A 135 -16.92 -10.72 -23.71
CA GLY A 135 -18.24 -10.25 -24.12
C GLY A 135 -18.63 -8.86 -23.61
N THR A 136 -17.80 -8.22 -22.79
CA THR A 136 -17.99 -6.85 -22.33
C THR A 136 -17.01 -5.92 -23.05
N GLU A 137 -17.51 -5.00 -23.85
CA GLU A 137 -16.67 -4.04 -24.58
C GLU A 137 -16.66 -2.66 -23.93
N MET A 138 -17.71 -2.35 -23.18
CA MET A 138 -17.95 -1.03 -22.61
C MET A 138 -18.56 -1.15 -21.20
N VAL A 139 -18.24 -0.22 -20.36
CA VAL A 139 -18.78 -0.10 -19.00
C VAL A 139 -19.42 1.25 -18.81
N MET A 140 -20.67 1.26 -18.39
CA MET A 140 -21.46 2.46 -18.16
C MET A 140 -21.36 2.91 -16.69
N PRO A 141 -21.53 4.22 -16.42
CA PRO A 141 -21.76 4.70 -15.06
C PRO A 141 -22.97 4.00 -14.42
N GLY A 142 -22.83 3.52 -13.20
CA GLY A 142 -23.83 2.73 -12.48
C GLY A 142 -23.72 1.21 -12.65
N ASP A 143 -22.84 0.74 -13.53
CA ASP A 143 -22.64 -0.69 -13.73
C ASP A 143 -21.90 -1.34 -12.55
N ASN A 144 -22.26 -2.60 -12.30
CA ASN A 144 -21.58 -3.47 -11.37
C ASN A 144 -20.88 -4.59 -12.16
N LEU A 145 -19.57 -4.69 -12.02
CA LEU A 145 -18.74 -5.63 -12.75
C LEU A 145 -18.13 -6.66 -11.81
N SER A 146 -18.32 -7.91 -12.11
CA SER A 146 -17.88 -9.00 -11.27
C SER A 146 -16.42 -9.42 -11.44
N LEU A 147 -15.73 -9.03 -12.51
CA LEU A 147 -14.32 -9.36 -12.74
C LEU A 147 -13.67 -8.33 -13.66
N ILE A 148 -12.74 -7.57 -13.10
CA ILE A 148 -11.80 -6.74 -13.85
C ILE A 148 -10.40 -7.26 -13.58
N HIS A 149 -9.67 -7.59 -14.62
CA HIS A 149 -8.23 -7.84 -14.52
C HIS A 149 -7.49 -6.50 -14.67
N ILE A 150 -6.59 -6.24 -13.76
CA ILE A 150 -5.83 -4.98 -13.74
C ILE A 150 -4.36 -5.30 -13.70
#